data_a537f491fcf64f4d18c56df46793c5ff
#
_entry.id   a537f491fcf64f4d18c56df46793c5ff
#
_cell.length_a   1.000
_cell.length_b   1.000
_cell.length_c   1.000
_cell.angle_alpha   90.00
_cell.angle_beta   90.00
_cell.angle_gamma   90.00
#
_symmetry.space_group_name_H-M   'P 1'
#
loop_
_entity.id
_entity.type
_entity.pdbx_description
1 polymer ?
#
loop_
_entity_poly.entity_id
_entity_poly.type
_entity_poly.pdbx_seq_one_letter_code
_entity_poly.pdbx_strand_id
1 'polypeptide(L)'
;MCNLSIITEFLLMEFSRTRELQVLYALLFLLIYLAALMGNLLTIAAVISDSHLHCPMYFFLGNLTLLDMCTISVTLPKFIMNSLSGSQSLSLLGCVAQIFFSLFLSATEFALLVTMSYDRFVAICHPLHYGNIMTPARCVWAASGSWLSGFIYSAVHTGNMFRLPFSGCNVIHQFFCDVPHVLKVSATDVFNTEFVLIVASLCSLSFCFAFLIASYACIFSSVFKIPSVEGRYKAISTCSPQLIILILFLISIMIAVLRDTSDTPPIQNLLIEMVYTIIPPFMNPIIYSLRNQKVAAAMGKMIRKIFFPKKELFILENKKMGEEYVFALSNV
;
A
#
# COMPACT_ATOMS: atom_id res chain seq x y z
N MET A 1 -9.21 -11.08 36.89
CA MET A 1 -10.64 -11.41 36.75
C MET A 1 -11.22 -10.43 35.76
N CYS A 2 -11.55 -10.88 34.54
CA CYS A 2 -12.23 -10.02 33.56
C CYS A 2 -13.70 -9.94 33.98
N ASN A 3 -14.19 -8.73 34.26
CA ASN A 3 -15.63 -8.51 34.52
C ASN A 3 -16.39 -8.66 33.19
N LEU A 4 -17.51 -9.38 33.22
CA LEU A 4 -18.49 -9.50 32.11
C LEU A 4 -19.22 -8.16 31.85
N SER A 5 -18.49 -7.06 31.71
CA SER A 5 -19.07 -5.77 31.31
C SER A 5 -18.98 -5.66 29.80
N ILE A 6 -19.97 -5.02 29.19
CA ILE A 6 -19.96 -4.67 27.76
C ILE A 6 -18.67 -3.90 27.47
N ILE A 7 -17.83 -4.45 26.58
CA ILE A 7 -16.54 -3.83 26.20
C ILE A 7 -16.85 -2.58 25.39
N THR A 8 -16.55 -1.41 25.94
CA THR A 8 -16.65 -0.12 25.27
C THR A 8 -15.30 0.39 24.74
N GLU A 9 -14.20 -0.11 25.34
CA GLU A 9 -12.83 0.29 25.01
C GLU A 9 -11.89 -0.91 25.04
N PHE A 10 -10.94 -0.93 24.13
CA PHE A 10 -9.82 -1.85 24.10
C PHE A 10 -8.57 -1.17 24.64
N LEU A 11 -7.74 -1.93 25.37
CA LEU A 11 -6.44 -1.50 25.84
C LEU A 11 -5.38 -2.11 24.91
N LEU A 12 -4.66 -1.25 24.20
CA LEU A 12 -3.54 -1.63 23.35
C LEU A 12 -2.29 -1.86 24.20
N MET A 13 -1.37 -2.70 23.71
CA MET A 13 -0.16 -3.03 24.46
C MET A 13 0.86 -1.90 24.45
N GLU A 14 1.49 -1.65 25.60
CA GLU A 14 2.65 -0.76 25.73
C GLU A 14 3.94 -1.47 25.27
N PHE A 15 4.72 -0.82 24.41
CA PHE A 15 6.02 -1.35 23.95
C PHE A 15 7.15 -1.12 24.93
N SER A 16 7.03 -0.13 25.80
CA SER A 16 8.03 0.19 26.79
C SER A 16 7.37 0.75 28.03
N ARG A 17 7.94 0.35 29.19
CA ARG A 17 7.54 0.91 30.48
C ARG A 17 8.19 2.28 30.75
N THR A 18 9.23 2.64 30.00
CA THR A 18 9.94 3.91 30.19
C THR A 18 9.38 4.96 29.24
N ARG A 19 9.01 6.11 29.79
CA ARG A 19 8.44 7.24 29.06
C ARG A 19 9.36 7.75 27.94
N GLU A 20 10.66 7.76 28.21
CA GLU A 20 11.66 8.22 27.24
C GLU A 20 11.66 7.37 25.96
N LEU A 21 11.58 6.04 26.09
CA LEU A 21 11.50 5.15 24.92
C LEU A 21 10.17 5.27 24.19
N GLN A 22 9.05 5.49 24.88
CA GLN A 22 7.76 5.74 24.22
C GLN A 22 7.81 6.99 23.35
N VAL A 23 8.39 8.09 23.86
CA VAL A 23 8.55 9.33 23.10
C VAL A 23 9.53 9.14 21.94
N LEU A 24 10.65 8.43 22.16
CA LEU A 24 11.61 8.13 21.10
C LEU A 24 10.97 7.34 19.95
N TYR A 25 10.20 6.30 20.26
CA TYR A 25 9.45 5.55 19.24
C TYR A 25 8.43 6.43 18.54
N ALA A 26 7.67 7.25 19.27
CA ALA A 26 6.70 8.17 18.66
C ALA A 26 7.36 9.12 17.65
N LEU A 27 8.52 9.68 17.98
CA LEU A 27 9.27 10.56 17.08
C LEU A 27 9.83 9.80 15.87
N LEU A 28 10.36 8.60 16.06
CA LEU A 28 10.85 7.76 14.97
C LEU A 28 9.72 7.42 13.99
N PHE A 29 8.57 6.97 14.52
CA PHE A 29 7.42 6.63 13.68
C PHE A 29 6.81 7.86 13.02
N LEU A 30 6.84 9.02 13.65
CA LEU A 30 6.44 10.28 13.02
C LEU A 30 7.32 10.61 11.81
N LEU A 31 8.64 10.47 11.95
CA LEU A 31 9.57 10.68 10.83
C LEU A 31 9.32 9.69 9.68
N ILE A 32 9.13 8.41 9.98
CA ILE A 32 8.81 7.38 8.98
C ILE A 32 7.48 7.71 8.28
N TYR A 33 6.45 8.10 9.05
CA TYR A 33 5.14 8.48 8.51
C TYR A 33 5.24 9.67 7.56
N LEU A 34 5.92 10.73 7.96
CA LEU A 34 6.12 11.92 7.12
C LEU A 34 6.94 11.61 5.87
N ALA A 35 7.99 10.79 5.98
CA ALA A 35 8.80 10.37 4.84
C ALA A 35 7.99 9.53 3.85
N ALA A 36 7.18 8.57 4.33
CA ALA A 36 6.31 7.77 3.49
C ALA A 36 5.22 8.61 2.80
N LEU A 37 4.57 9.53 3.53
CA LEU A 37 3.62 10.48 2.94
C LEU A 37 4.27 11.33 1.84
N MET A 38 5.45 11.89 2.12
CA MET A 38 6.17 12.72 1.16
C MET A 38 6.52 11.93 -0.11
N GLY A 39 7.06 10.72 0.03
CA GLY A 39 7.41 9.85 -1.11
C GLY A 39 6.21 9.52 -1.98
N ASN A 40 5.09 9.18 -1.35
CA ASN A 40 3.85 8.87 -2.04
C ASN A 40 3.23 10.11 -2.71
N LEU A 41 3.19 11.26 -2.03
CA LEU A 41 2.72 12.53 -2.61
C LEU A 41 3.56 12.96 -3.81
N LEU A 42 4.88 12.84 -3.74
CA LEU A 42 5.77 13.14 -4.86
C LEU A 42 5.52 12.21 -6.05
N THR A 43 5.23 10.94 -5.80
CA THR A 43 4.89 9.97 -6.86
C THR A 43 3.58 10.33 -7.55
N ILE A 44 2.52 10.63 -6.78
CA ILE A 44 1.23 11.07 -7.35
C ILE A 44 1.41 12.36 -8.15
N ALA A 45 2.09 13.33 -7.57
CA ALA A 45 2.33 14.61 -8.22
C ALA A 45 3.13 14.44 -9.53
N ALA A 46 4.14 13.55 -9.55
CA ALA A 46 4.90 13.23 -10.76
C ALA A 46 4.01 12.60 -11.83
N VAL A 47 3.17 11.63 -11.47
CA VAL A 47 2.26 10.94 -12.39
C VAL A 47 1.24 11.91 -13.00
N ILE A 48 0.71 12.85 -12.21
CA ILE A 48 -0.28 13.83 -12.70
C ILE A 48 0.38 14.90 -13.57
N SER A 49 1.58 15.37 -13.22
CA SER A 49 2.22 16.53 -13.85
C SER A 49 2.96 16.20 -15.15
N ASP A 50 3.40 14.96 -15.34
CA ASP A 50 4.18 14.57 -16.54
C ASP A 50 3.30 13.79 -17.52
N SER A 51 2.99 14.40 -18.67
CA SER A 51 2.17 13.79 -19.73
C SER A 51 2.75 12.48 -20.28
N HIS A 52 4.06 12.28 -20.18
CA HIS A 52 4.71 11.01 -20.57
C HIS A 52 4.38 9.84 -19.62
N LEU A 53 3.80 10.13 -18.45
CA LEU A 53 3.34 9.14 -17.48
C LEU A 53 1.82 8.86 -17.58
N HIS A 54 1.13 9.37 -18.60
CA HIS A 54 -0.30 9.13 -18.81
C HIS A 54 -0.53 7.83 -19.58
N CYS A 55 -0.19 6.69 -19.00
CA CYS A 55 -0.50 5.37 -19.54
C CYS A 55 -1.08 4.46 -18.44
N PRO A 56 -1.73 3.34 -18.80
CA PRO A 56 -2.43 2.46 -17.84
C PRO A 56 -1.62 2.08 -16.60
N MET A 57 -0.36 1.72 -16.78
CA MET A 57 0.53 1.36 -15.66
C MET A 57 0.64 2.47 -14.61
N TYR A 58 0.83 3.73 -15.03
CA TYR A 58 0.99 4.84 -14.09
C TYR A 58 -0.33 5.29 -13.48
N PHE A 59 -1.45 5.08 -14.19
CA PHE A 59 -2.77 5.25 -13.60
C PHE A 59 -3.00 4.31 -12.42
N PHE A 60 -2.67 3.02 -12.57
CA PHE A 60 -2.74 2.06 -11.46
C PHE A 60 -1.71 2.36 -10.37
N LEU A 61 -0.52 2.80 -10.74
CA LEU A 61 0.48 3.27 -9.77
C LEU A 61 -0.05 4.42 -8.91
N GLY A 62 -0.72 5.40 -9.50
CA GLY A 62 -1.35 6.50 -8.75
C GLY A 62 -2.40 6.00 -7.74
N ASN A 63 -3.22 5.01 -8.12
CA ASN A 63 -4.15 4.36 -7.20
C ASN A 63 -3.44 3.63 -6.07
N LEU A 64 -2.38 2.86 -6.36
CA LEU A 64 -1.59 2.15 -5.37
C LEU A 64 -0.96 3.11 -4.36
N THR A 65 -0.36 4.19 -4.85
CA THR A 65 0.27 5.22 -4.01
C THR A 65 -0.75 5.93 -3.09
N LEU A 66 -1.99 6.14 -3.58
CA LEU A 66 -3.09 6.65 -2.75
C LEU A 66 -3.45 5.67 -1.64
N LEU A 67 -3.55 4.37 -1.95
CA LEU A 67 -3.78 3.33 -0.96
C LEU A 67 -2.68 3.29 0.10
N ASP A 68 -1.42 3.37 -0.31
CA ASP A 68 -0.26 3.41 0.59
C ASP A 68 -0.38 4.54 1.63
N MET A 69 -0.74 5.76 1.17
CA MET A 69 -0.97 6.90 2.06
C MET A 69 -2.12 6.66 3.03
N CYS A 70 -3.22 6.09 2.55
CA CYS A 70 -4.37 5.77 3.40
C CYS A 70 -3.99 4.70 4.44
N THR A 71 -3.29 3.64 4.03
CA THR A 71 -2.90 2.51 4.90
C THR A 71 -2.05 2.97 6.08
N ILE A 72 -0.99 3.75 5.84
CA ILE A 72 -0.16 4.28 6.94
C ILE A 72 -0.92 5.27 7.83
N SER A 73 -1.92 5.97 7.29
CA SER A 73 -2.73 6.94 8.02
C SER A 73 -3.82 6.30 8.90
N VAL A 74 -4.15 5.03 8.68
CA VAL A 74 -5.08 4.27 9.54
C VAL A 74 -4.42 3.86 10.86
N THR A 75 -3.13 3.53 10.84
CA THR A 75 -2.45 2.90 11.99
C THR A 75 -1.52 3.86 12.73
N LEU A 76 -0.61 4.55 12.02
CA LEU A 76 0.47 5.32 12.63
C LEU A 76 0.03 6.53 13.45
N PRO A 77 -0.92 7.38 13.02
CA PRO A 77 -1.30 8.56 13.80
C PRO A 77 -1.83 8.20 15.20
N LYS A 78 -2.64 7.15 15.30
CA LYS A 78 -3.17 6.70 16.60
C LYS A 78 -2.07 6.14 17.49
N PHE A 79 -1.14 5.36 16.92
CA PHE A 79 0.03 4.87 17.66
C PHE A 79 0.88 6.02 18.20
N ILE A 80 1.21 7.00 17.36
CA ILE A 80 2.00 8.18 17.74
C ILE A 80 1.30 8.94 18.87
N MET A 81 0.00 9.21 18.72
CA MET A 81 -0.80 9.89 19.73
C MET A 81 -0.84 9.14 21.06
N ASN A 82 -1.06 7.83 21.04
CA ASN A 82 -1.07 6.99 22.23
C ASN A 82 0.31 7.00 22.93
N SER A 83 1.39 6.87 22.17
CA SER A 83 2.75 6.91 22.70
C SER A 83 3.13 8.27 23.30
N LEU A 84 2.62 9.38 22.74
CA LEU A 84 2.84 10.74 23.26
C LEU A 84 1.96 11.08 24.46
N SER A 85 0.71 10.63 24.49
CA SER A 85 -0.22 10.91 25.58
C SER A 85 -0.04 9.98 26.79
N GLY A 86 0.57 8.81 26.59
CA GLY A 86 0.65 7.74 27.61
C GLY A 86 -0.70 7.03 27.82
N SER A 87 -1.68 7.25 26.95
CA SER A 87 -2.97 6.57 26.99
C SER A 87 -2.99 5.46 25.94
N GLN A 88 -3.28 4.24 26.36
CA GLN A 88 -3.32 3.06 25.49
C GLN A 88 -4.76 2.67 25.09
N SER A 89 -5.74 3.52 25.40
CA SER A 89 -7.15 3.23 25.11
C SER A 89 -7.50 3.50 23.66
N LEU A 90 -8.30 2.59 23.09
CA LEU A 90 -8.95 2.72 21.80
C LEU A 90 -10.43 2.37 21.96
N SER A 91 -11.30 3.28 21.57
CA SER A 91 -12.75 3.03 21.62
C SER A 91 -13.13 1.85 20.71
N LEU A 92 -14.21 1.13 21.04
CA LEU A 92 -14.74 0.06 20.21
C LEU A 92 -14.96 0.53 18.76
N LEU A 93 -15.56 1.72 18.57
CA LEU A 93 -15.79 2.29 17.24
C LEU A 93 -14.46 2.58 16.51
N GLY A 94 -13.43 3.05 17.24
CA GLY A 94 -12.10 3.25 16.69
C GLY A 94 -11.46 1.93 16.22
N CYS A 95 -11.65 0.84 16.97
CA CYS A 95 -11.19 -0.49 16.59
C CYS A 95 -11.94 -1.01 15.36
N VAL A 96 -13.27 -0.90 15.32
CA VAL A 96 -14.11 -1.23 14.14
C VAL A 96 -13.63 -0.48 12.91
N ALA A 97 -13.42 0.83 13.02
CA ALA A 97 -12.94 1.66 11.91
C ALA A 97 -11.55 1.23 11.44
N GLN A 98 -10.64 0.95 12.38
CA GLN A 98 -9.27 0.51 12.07
C GLN A 98 -9.27 -0.82 11.30
N ILE A 99 -10.04 -1.81 11.75
CA ILE A 99 -10.17 -3.11 11.07
C ILE A 99 -10.82 -2.94 9.71
N PHE A 100 -11.92 -2.17 9.64
CA PHE A 100 -12.60 -1.91 8.38
C PHE A 100 -11.67 -1.31 7.34
N PHE A 101 -10.99 -0.22 7.67
CA PHE A 101 -10.10 0.44 6.72
C PHE A 101 -8.86 -0.40 6.40
N SER A 102 -8.29 -1.13 7.35
CA SER A 102 -7.16 -2.03 7.08
C SER A 102 -7.53 -3.13 6.09
N LEU A 103 -8.66 -3.80 6.29
CA LEU A 103 -9.15 -4.84 5.37
C LEU A 103 -9.51 -4.26 3.99
N PHE A 104 -10.19 -3.10 3.98
CA PHE A 104 -10.59 -2.42 2.75
C PHE A 104 -9.40 -2.06 1.88
N LEU A 105 -8.40 -1.40 2.48
CA LEU A 105 -7.22 -0.94 1.76
C LEU A 105 -6.36 -2.11 1.28
N SER A 106 -6.12 -3.11 2.13
CA SER A 106 -5.31 -4.29 1.77
C SER A 106 -5.99 -5.14 0.67
N ALA A 107 -7.30 -5.35 0.74
CA ALA A 107 -8.02 -6.08 -0.30
C ALA A 107 -8.05 -5.32 -1.63
N THR A 108 -8.21 -3.99 -1.58
CA THR A 108 -8.14 -3.13 -2.78
C THR A 108 -6.74 -3.14 -3.39
N GLU A 109 -5.69 -3.06 -2.56
CA GLU A 109 -4.29 -3.11 -2.99
C GLU A 109 -4.01 -4.44 -3.70
N PHE A 110 -4.41 -5.56 -3.12
CA PHE A 110 -4.26 -6.87 -3.76
C PHE A 110 -4.98 -6.96 -5.11
N ALA A 111 -6.23 -6.50 -5.20
CA ALA A 111 -6.99 -6.48 -6.44
C ALA A 111 -6.34 -5.61 -7.52
N LEU A 112 -5.77 -4.46 -7.14
CA LEU A 112 -5.00 -3.61 -8.06
C LEU A 112 -3.71 -4.29 -8.51
N LEU A 113 -2.97 -4.97 -7.63
CA LEU A 113 -1.77 -5.72 -8.00
C LEU A 113 -2.07 -6.84 -9.00
N VAL A 114 -3.21 -7.54 -8.84
CA VAL A 114 -3.70 -8.52 -9.82
C VAL A 114 -4.01 -7.86 -11.16
N THR A 115 -4.70 -6.72 -11.14
CA THR A 115 -5.02 -5.94 -12.36
C THR A 115 -3.75 -5.45 -13.06
N MET A 116 -2.77 -4.96 -12.30
CA MET A 116 -1.47 -4.53 -12.84
C MET A 116 -0.67 -5.71 -13.43
N SER A 117 -0.79 -6.91 -12.86
CA SER A 117 -0.19 -8.13 -13.43
C SER A 117 -0.81 -8.45 -14.80
N TYR A 118 -2.13 -8.30 -14.93
CA TYR A 118 -2.82 -8.44 -16.22
C TYR A 118 -2.35 -7.38 -17.23
N ASP A 119 -2.21 -6.13 -16.81
CA ASP A 119 -1.66 -5.06 -17.66
C ASP A 119 -0.27 -5.42 -18.20
N ARG A 120 0.62 -5.93 -17.35
CA ARG A 120 1.95 -6.38 -17.78
C ARG A 120 1.90 -7.57 -18.72
N PHE A 121 1.04 -8.55 -18.42
CA PHE A 121 0.83 -9.70 -19.29
C PHE A 121 0.39 -9.27 -20.70
N VAL A 122 -0.60 -8.41 -20.80
CA VAL A 122 -1.06 -7.92 -22.12
C VAL A 122 0.02 -7.11 -22.83
N ALA A 123 0.73 -6.24 -22.11
CA ALA A 123 1.79 -5.40 -22.69
C ALA A 123 2.96 -6.22 -23.29
N ILE A 124 3.29 -7.37 -22.71
CA ILE A 124 4.45 -8.18 -23.12
C ILE A 124 4.05 -9.33 -24.04
N CYS A 125 2.95 -10.02 -23.73
CA CYS A 125 2.53 -11.20 -24.49
C CYS A 125 1.67 -10.82 -25.72
N HIS A 126 0.95 -9.69 -25.67
CA HIS A 126 0.04 -9.23 -26.72
C HIS A 126 0.24 -7.75 -27.10
N PRO A 127 1.47 -7.31 -27.43
CA PRO A 127 1.78 -5.89 -27.61
C PRO A 127 0.95 -5.21 -28.71
N LEU A 128 0.64 -5.93 -29.80
CA LEU A 128 -0.14 -5.41 -30.92
C LEU A 128 -1.59 -5.10 -30.54
N HIS A 129 -2.12 -5.76 -29.54
CA HIS A 129 -3.51 -5.59 -29.08
C HIS A 129 -3.62 -4.75 -27.81
N TYR A 130 -2.49 -4.32 -27.24
CA TYR A 130 -2.45 -3.61 -25.96
C TYR A 130 -3.38 -2.39 -25.93
N GLY A 131 -3.31 -1.51 -26.92
CA GLY A 131 -4.14 -0.31 -26.99
C GLY A 131 -5.65 -0.59 -27.09
N ASN A 132 -6.03 -1.72 -27.67
CA ASN A 132 -7.42 -2.14 -27.78
C ASN A 132 -7.95 -2.82 -26.49
N ILE A 133 -7.06 -3.47 -25.74
CA ILE A 133 -7.40 -4.18 -24.49
C ILE A 133 -7.36 -3.21 -23.31
N MET A 134 -6.29 -2.44 -23.15
CA MET A 134 -6.07 -1.54 -22.03
C MET A 134 -6.50 -0.10 -22.36
N THR A 135 -7.76 0.06 -22.73
CA THR A 135 -8.34 1.39 -22.97
C THR A 135 -8.52 2.17 -21.66
N PRO A 136 -8.50 3.52 -21.66
CA PRO A 136 -8.71 4.34 -20.47
C PRO A 136 -10.00 3.96 -19.71
N ALA A 137 -11.10 3.75 -20.44
CA ALA A 137 -12.36 3.35 -19.84
C ALA A 137 -12.26 2.01 -19.09
N ARG A 138 -11.61 0.99 -19.68
CA ARG A 138 -11.42 -0.31 -19.04
C ARG A 138 -10.50 -0.22 -17.82
N CYS A 139 -9.48 0.63 -17.86
CA CYS A 139 -8.61 0.87 -16.71
C CYS A 139 -9.40 1.50 -15.55
N VAL A 140 -10.26 2.48 -15.82
CA VAL A 140 -11.14 3.09 -14.82
C VAL A 140 -12.11 2.04 -14.24
N TRP A 141 -12.75 1.23 -15.09
CA TRP A 141 -13.63 0.15 -14.62
C TRP A 141 -12.89 -0.88 -13.76
N ALA A 142 -11.69 -1.28 -14.16
CA ALA A 142 -10.87 -2.23 -13.40
C ALA A 142 -10.46 -1.66 -12.03
N ALA A 143 -10.02 -0.39 -11.99
CA ALA A 143 -9.71 0.28 -10.73
C ALA A 143 -10.95 0.41 -9.84
N SER A 144 -12.08 0.90 -10.38
CA SER A 144 -13.35 1.02 -9.64
C SER A 144 -13.83 -0.33 -9.10
N GLY A 145 -13.71 -1.40 -9.91
CA GLY A 145 -14.01 -2.76 -9.49
C GLY A 145 -13.11 -3.23 -8.34
N SER A 146 -11.82 -2.89 -8.36
CA SER A 146 -10.88 -3.19 -7.27
C SER A 146 -11.27 -2.47 -5.98
N TRP A 147 -11.59 -1.17 -6.03
CA TRP A 147 -12.07 -0.41 -4.89
C TRP A 147 -13.39 -0.96 -4.33
N LEU A 148 -14.36 -1.26 -5.19
CA LEU A 148 -15.65 -1.80 -4.78
C LEU A 148 -15.52 -3.20 -4.16
N SER A 149 -14.70 -4.07 -4.74
CA SER A 149 -14.47 -5.42 -4.20
C SER A 149 -13.83 -5.37 -2.81
N GLY A 150 -12.84 -4.51 -2.60
CA GLY A 150 -12.22 -4.30 -1.29
C GLY A 150 -13.21 -3.77 -0.26
N PHE A 151 -14.08 -2.82 -0.65
CA PHE A 151 -15.12 -2.28 0.22
C PHE A 151 -16.11 -3.37 0.66
N ILE A 152 -16.63 -4.16 -0.28
CA ILE A 152 -17.57 -5.24 0.01
C ILE A 152 -16.92 -6.29 0.92
N TYR A 153 -15.69 -6.69 0.60
CA TYR A 153 -14.92 -7.63 1.40
C TYR A 153 -14.80 -7.16 2.85
N SER A 154 -14.35 -5.93 3.04
CA SER A 154 -14.18 -5.34 4.37
C SER A 154 -15.50 -5.18 5.13
N ALA A 155 -16.56 -4.74 4.45
CA ALA A 155 -17.88 -4.56 5.07
C ALA A 155 -18.45 -5.88 5.59
N VAL A 156 -18.30 -6.96 4.81
CA VAL A 156 -18.78 -8.31 5.19
C VAL A 156 -18.00 -8.83 6.39
N HIS A 157 -16.67 -8.81 6.34
CA HIS A 157 -15.83 -9.33 7.43
C HIS A 157 -15.99 -8.51 8.72
N THR A 158 -15.92 -7.18 8.63
CA THR A 158 -16.07 -6.31 9.80
C THR A 158 -17.47 -6.39 10.38
N GLY A 159 -18.50 -6.38 9.52
CA GLY A 159 -19.88 -6.50 9.95
C GLY A 159 -20.17 -7.80 10.66
N ASN A 160 -19.62 -8.94 10.19
CA ASN A 160 -19.76 -10.22 10.86
C ASN A 160 -19.01 -10.26 12.20
N MET A 161 -17.76 -9.78 12.23
CA MET A 161 -16.90 -9.79 13.41
C MET A 161 -17.50 -9.01 14.59
N PHE A 162 -18.10 -7.84 14.33
CA PHE A 162 -18.67 -6.98 15.36
C PHE A 162 -20.20 -7.15 15.57
N ARG A 163 -20.78 -8.19 15.01
CA ARG A 163 -22.21 -8.49 15.14
C ARG A 163 -22.61 -8.97 16.52
N LEU A 164 -21.70 -9.67 17.22
CA LEU A 164 -21.96 -10.27 18.51
C LEU A 164 -21.17 -9.55 19.62
N PRO A 165 -21.67 -9.60 20.88
CA PRO A 165 -20.98 -8.98 22.00
C PRO A 165 -19.67 -9.68 22.30
N PHE A 166 -18.67 -8.90 22.68
CA PHE A 166 -17.38 -9.43 23.15
C PHE A 166 -17.51 -9.87 24.62
N SER A 167 -17.02 -11.08 24.93
CA SER A 167 -17.11 -11.70 26.26
C SER A 167 -15.77 -11.99 26.91
N GLY A 168 -14.68 -11.43 26.39
CA GLY A 168 -13.30 -11.68 26.87
C GLY A 168 -12.64 -10.49 27.57
N CYS A 169 -11.34 -10.58 27.78
CA CYS A 169 -10.53 -9.47 28.23
C CYS A 169 -10.39 -8.41 27.13
N ASN A 170 -10.52 -7.13 27.49
CA ASN A 170 -10.41 -6.01 26.56
C ASN A 170 -8.96 -5.61 26.21
N VAL A 171 -7.98 -6.50 26.43
CA VAL A 171 -6.55 -6.23 26.16
C VAL A 171 -6.16 -6.82 24.81
N ILE A 172 -5.67 -5.97 23.91
CA ILE A 172 -5.11 -6.32 22.60
C ILE A 172 -3.59 -6.21 22.69
N HIS A 173 -2.88 -7.33 22.50
CA HIS A 173 -1.43 -7.40 22.59
C HIS A 173 -0.70 -6.84 21.34
N GLN A 174 -1.23 -5.71 20.80
CA GLN A 174 -0.71 -5.00 19.62
C GLN A 174 -0.91 -3.49 19.79
N PHE A 175 -0.25 -2.70 18.91
CA PHE A 175 -0.38 -1.25 18.93
C PHE A 175 -1.56 -0.72 18.10
N PHE A 176 -2.28 -1.61 17.40
CA PHE A 176 -3.51 -1.32 16.67
C PHE A 176 -4.46 -2.51 16.70
N CYS A 177 -5.73 -2.29 16.35
CA CYS A 177 -6.69 -3.38 16.23
C CYS A 177 -6.45 -4.20 14.97
N ASP A 178 -6.26 -5.50 15.14
CA ASP A 178 -6.06 -6.46 14.06
C ASP A 178 -7.04 -7.63 14.19
N VAL A 179 -7.44 -8.18 13.03
CA VAL A 179 -8.44 -9.26 12.92
C VAL A 179 -8.10 -10.46 13.80
N PRO A 180 -6.88 -11.06 13.76
CA PRO A 180 -6.59 -12.25 14.55
C PRO A 180 -6.75 -12.06 16.06
N HIS A 181 -6.45 -10.85 16.58
CA HIS A 181 -6.53 -10.58 18.01
C HIS A 181 -7.96 -10.32 18.47
N VAL A 182 -8.74 -9.62 17.66
CA VAL A 182 -10.16 -9.37 17.95
C VAL A 182 -10.95 -10.68 17.90
N LEU A 183 -10.65 -11.59 16.98
CA LEU A 183 -11.26 -12.91 16.94
C LEU A 183 -10.96 -13.77 18.18
N LYS A 184 -9.76 -13.65 18.76
CA LYS A 184 -9.42 -14.36 20.02
C LYS A 184 -10.26 -13.91 21.22
N VAL A 185 -10.75 -12.67 21.20
CA VAL A 185 -11.56 -12.06 22.26
C VAL A 185 -13.07 -12.22 21.98
N SER A 186 -13.45 -12.66 20.80
CA SER A 186 -14.85 -12.85 20.39
C SER A 186 -15.46 -14.18 20.88
N ALA A 187 -16.78 -14.25 20.92
CA ALA A 187 -17.50 -15.48 21.27
C ALA A 187 -17.35 -16.55 20.19
N THR A 188 -17.49 -17.84 20.60
CA THR A 188 -17.36 -19.02 19.71
C THR A 188 -18.28 -19.03 18.49
N ASP A 189 -19.47 -18.42 18.60
CA ASP A 189 -20.43 -18.37 17.49
C ASP A 189 -19.95 -17.46 16.33
N VAL A 190 -19.19 -16.40 16.64
CA VAL A 190 -18.55 -15.56 15.63
C VAL A 190 -17.50 -16.35 14.86
N PHE A 191 -16.75 -17.20 15.55
CA PHE A 191 -15.71 -18.03 14.94
C PHE A 191 -16.26 -18.94 13.83
N ASN A 192 -17.40 -19.59 14.03
CA ASN A 192 -17.99 -20.48 13.02
C ASN A 192 -18.40 -19.75 11.75
N THR A 193 -19.00 -18.56 11.88
CA THR A 193 -19.41 -17.76 10.71
C THR A 193 -18.19 -17.15 10.01
N GLU A 194 -17.21 -16.65 10.76
CA GLU A 194 -15.94 -16.16 10.20
C GLU A 194 -15.15 -17.27 9.53
N PHE A 195 -15.18 -18.51 10.03
CA PHE A 195 -14.52 -19.63 9.39
C PHE A 195 -15.01 -19.86 7.96
N VAL A 196 -16.33 -19.78 7.73
CA VAL A 196 -16.90 -19.90 6.37
C VAL A 196 -16.41 -18.75 5.47
N LEU A 197 -16.38 -17.52 5.99
CA LEU A 197 -15.88 -16.36 5.25
C LEU A 197 -14.38 -16.45 4.96
N ILE A 198 -13.60 -16.96 5.91
CA ILE A 198 -12.16 -17.21 5.73
C ILE A 198 -11.93 -18.25 4.64
N VAL A 199 -12.67 -19.36 4.66
CA VAL A 199 -12.56 -20.41 3.62
C VAL A 199 -12.91 -19.84 2.24
N ALA A 200 -14.00 -19.07 2.12
CA ALA A 200 -14.38 -18.40 0.87
C ALA A 200 -13.29 -17.42 0.39
N SER A 201 -12.69 -16.67 1.32
CA SER A 201 -11.57 -15.75 1.04
C SER A 201 -10.33 -16.51 0.57
N LEU A 202 -9.99 -17.63 1.21
CA LEU A 202 -8.86 -18.48 0.79
C LEU A 202 -9.07 -19.08 -0.61
N CYS A 203 -10.30 -19.50 -0.95
CA CYS A 203 -10.62 -19.97 -2.29
C CYS A 203 -10.44 -18.87 -3.34
N SER A 204 -10.96 -17.66 -3.05
CA SER A 204 -10.82 -16.49 -3.94
C SER A 204 -9.36 -16.09 -4.10
N LEU A 205 -8.61 -16.07 -3.00
CA LEU A 205 -7.19 -15.78 -2.98
C LEU A 205 -6.39 -16.80 -3.80
N SER A 206 -6.69 -18.10 -3.64
CA SER A 206 -6.03 -19.18 -4.40
C SER A 206 -6.26 -19.03 -5.89
N PHE A 207 -7.46 -18.63 -6.31
CA PHE A 207 -7.77 -18.34 -7.72
C PHE A 207 -6.94 -17.17 -8.25
N CYS A 208 -6.86 -16.06 -7.50
CA CYS A 208 -6.04 -14.92 -7.85
C CYS A 208 -4.55 -15.29 -7.92
N PHE A 209 -4.05 -16.12 -7.00
CA PHE A 209 -2.68 -16.63 -7.03
C PHE A 209 -2.39 -17.47 -8.26
N ALA A 210 -3.28 -18.40 -8.60
CA ALA A 210 -3.13 -19.21 -9.81
C ALA A 210 -3.06 -18.30 -11.06
N PHE A 211 -3.91 -17.27 -11.11
CA PHE A 211 -3.89 -16.28 -12.19
C PHE A 211 -2.54 -15.51 -12.23
N LEU A 212 -2.04 -15.04 -11.09
CA LEU A 212 -0.75 -14.34 -10.99
C LEU A 212 0.40 -15.24 -11.46
N ILE A 213 0.45 -16.49 -10.99
CA ILE A 213 1.49 -17.46 -11.40
C ILE A 213 1.41 -17.70 -12.91
N ALA A 214 0.23 -17.94 -13.46
CA ALA A 214 0.04 -18.15 -14.89
C ALA A 214 0.48 -16.91 -15.71
N SER A 215 0.09 -15.71 -15.28
CA SER A 215 0.45 -14.44 -15.94
C SER A 215 1.97 -14.25 -15.97
N TYR A 216 2.65 -14.41 -14.85
CA TYR A 216 4.11 -14.28 -14.78
C TYR A 216 4.85 -15.40 -15.50
N ALA A 217 4.35 -16.64 -15.48
CA ALA A 217 4.91 -17.74 -16.27
C ALA A 217 4.85 -17.42 -17.78
N CYS A 218 3.72 -16.91 -18.27
CA CYS A 218 3.59 -16.47 -19.65
C CYS A 218 4.50 -15.28 -19.99
N ILE A 219 4.61 -14.29 -19.08
CA ILE A 219 5.52 -13.15 -19.24
C ILE A 219 6.96 -13.65 -19.38
N PHE A 220 7.46 -14.46 -18.45
CA PHE A 220 8.82 -14.98 -18.50
C PHE A 220 9.06 -15.85 -19.75
N SER A 221 8.12 -16.73 -20.09
CA SER A 221 8.20 -17.53 -21.31
C SER A 221 8.34 -16.65 -22.58
N SER A 222 7.56 -15.55 -22.63
CA SER A 222 7.63 -14.60 -23.75
C SER A 222 8.93 -13.81 -23.77
N VAL A 223 9.41 -13.37 -22.60
CA VAL A 223 10.68 -12.64 -22.45
C VAL A 223 11.87 -13.50 -22.87
N PHE A 224 11.90 -14.79 -22.51
CA PHE A 224 12.98 -15.68 -22.92
C PHE A 224 13.03 -15.95 -24.43
N LYS A 225 11.90 -15.77 -25.15
CA LYS A 225 11.83 -15.88 -26.62
C LYS A 225 12.36 -14.63 -27.35
N ILE A 226 12.57 -13.51 -26.65
CA ILE A 226 13.12 -12.29 -27.24
C ILE A 226 14.59 -12.54 -27.61
N PRO A 227 15.01 -12.38 -28.90
CA PRO A 227 16.36 -12.73 -29.36
C PRO A 227 17.43 -11.81 -28.74
N SER A 228 17.12 -10.50 -28.59
CA SER A 228 18.10 -9.53 -28.11
C SER A 228 18.19 -9.49 -26.59
N VAL A 229 19.43 -9.46 -26.07
CA VAL A 229 19.70 -9.35 -24.62
C VAL A 229 19.13 -8.02 -24.08
N GLU A 230 19.27 -6.94 -24.83
CA GLU A 230 18.78 -5.61 -24.47
C GLU A 230 17.25 -5.60 -24.37
N GLY A 231 16.53 -6.22 -25.33
CA GLY A 231 15.07 -6.37 -25.28
C GLY A 231 14.59 -7.17 -24.10
N ARG A 232 15.29 -8.28 -23.74
CA ARG A 232 15.00 -9.06 -22.53
C ARG A 232 15.18 -8.23 -21.27
N TYR A 233 16.32 -7.54 -21.15
CA TYR A 233 16.58 -6.67 -20.00
C TYR A 233 15.52 -5.58 -19.85
N LYS A 234 15.13 -4.92 -20.95
CA LYS A 234 14.07 -3.90 -20.96
C LYS A 234 12.73 -4.47 -20.51
N ALA A 235 12.34 -5.65 -20.98
CA ALA A 235 11.10 -6.31 -20.58
C ALA A 235 11.10 -6.69 -19.07
N ILE A 236 12.18 -7.26 -18.57
CA ILE A 236 12.34 -7.61 -17.15
C ILE A 236 12.32 -6.34 -16.27
N SER A 237 13.03 -5.29 -16.68
CA SER A 237 13.10 -4.05 -15.90
C SER A 237 11.74 -3.33 -15.75
N THR A 238 10.83 -3.54 -16.71
CA THR A 238 9.46 -2.98 -16.63
C THR A 238 8.52 -3.80 -15.75
N CYS A 239 8.77 -5.09 -15.55
CA CYS A 239 7.96 -5.98 -14.69
C CYS A 239 8.48 -6.08 -13.26
N SER A 240 9.80 -5.92 -13.07
CA SER A 240 10.44 -6.14 -11.77
C SER A 240 9.92 -5.26 -10.63
N PRO A 241 9.58 -3.97 -10.81
CA PRO A 241 9.03 -3.16 -9.72
C PRO A 241 7.75 -3.76 -9.15
N GLN A 242 6.82 -4.09 -10.03
CA GLN A 242 5.55 -4.65 -9.62
C GLN A 242 5.69 -6.03 -8.98
N LEU A 243 6.58 -6.89 -9.51
CA LEU A 243 6.84 -8.20 -8.94
C LEU A 243 7.44 -8.10 -7.53
N ILE A 244 8.36 -7.17 -7.31
CA ILE A 244 8.94 -6.92 -5.99
C ILE A 244 7.86 -6.47 -5.00
N ILE A 245 7.01 -5.54 -5.39
CA ILE A 245 5.91 -5.04 -4.54
C ILE A 245 4.92 -6.17 -4.23
N LEU A 246 4.54 -6.96 -5.23
CA LEU A 246 3.69 -8.13 -5.02
C LEU A 246 4.30 -9.11 -4.01
N ILE A 247 5.58 -9.42 -4.15
CA ILE A 247 6.29 -10.31 -3.21
C ILE A 247 6.32 -9.71 -1.80
N LEU A 248 6.64 -8.43 -1.66
CA LEU A 248 6.62 -7.75 -0.37
C LEU A 248 5.23 -7.78 0.28
N PHE A 249 4.19 -7.50 -0.50
CA PHE A 249 2.80 -7.56 -0.04
C PHE A 249 2.43 -8.97 0.45
N LEU A 250 2.78 -10.00 -0.32
CA LEU A 250 2.50 -11.39 0.04
C LEU A 250 3.25 -11.84 1.29
N ILE A 251 4.53 -11.47 1.41
CA ILE A 251 5.32 -11.73 2.62
C ILE A 251 4.68 -11.02 3.81
N SER A 252 4.23 -9.78 3.66
CA SER A 252 3.56 -9.01 4.71
C SER A 252 2.27 -9.70 5.20
N ILE A 253 1.43 -10.18 4.28
CA ILE A 253 0.22 -10.95 4.64
C ILE A 253 0.59 -12.26 5.34
N MET A 254 1.56 -13.00 4.81
CA MET A 254 1.99 -14.26 5.42
C MET A 254 2.48 -14.05 6.85
N ILE A 255 3.27 -13.01 7.10
CA ILE A 255 3.72 -12.64 8.44
C ILE A 255 2.52 -12.29 9.33
N ALA A 256 1.57 -11.49 8.84
CA ALA A 256 0.39 -11.07 9.61
C ALA A 256 -0.50 -12.26 10.00
N VAL A 257 -0.66 -13.25 9.11
CA VAL A 257 -1.58 -14.40 9.33
C VAL A 257 -0.92 -15.53 10.12
N LEU A 258 0.35 -15.85 9.84
CA LEU A 258 1.01 -17.03 10.40
C LEU A 258 1.69 -16.79 11.76
N ARG A 259 1.80 -15.54 12.19
CA ARG A 259 2.50 -15.23 13.43
C ARG A 259 1.72 -15.73 14.66
N ASP A 260 2.41 -16.44 15.53
CA ASP A 260 1.93 -16.73 16.88
C ASP A 260 2.34 -15.59 17.82
N THR A 261 1.34 -15.00 18.49
CA THR A 261 1.54 -13.83 19.36
C THR A 261 1.54 -14.17 20.84
N SER A 262 1.32 -15.45 21.21
CA SER A 262 1.11 -15.86 22.59
C SER A 262 2.37 -15.72 23.46
N ASP A 263 3.57 -15.96 22.89
CA ASP A 263 4.83 -16.05 23.66
C ASP A 263 5.93 -15.08 23.19
N THR A 264 5.62 -14.17 22.25
CA THR A 264 6.64 -13.26 21.70
C THR A 264 6.84 -12.02 22.57
N PRO A 265 8.10 -11.58 22.80
CA PRO A 265 8.39 -10.33 23.51
C PRO A 265 7.75 -9.10 22.83
N PRO A 266 7.32 -8.08 23.59
CA PRO A 266 6.63 -6.90 23.04
C PRO A 266 7.40 -6.20 21.93
N ILE A 267 8.73 -6.10 22.03
CA ILE A 267 9.56 -5.44 21.03
C ILE A 267 9.64 -6.24 19.71
N GLN A 268 9.62 -7.57 19.78
CA GLN A 268 9.59 -8.40 18.58
C GLN A 268 8.23 -8.28 17.88
N ASN A 269 7.14 -8.24 18.66
CA ASN A 269 5.81 -7.98 18.11
C ASN A 269 5.76 -6.65 17.36
N LEU A 270 6.27 -5.58 17.97
CA LEU A 270 6.37 -4.27 17.32
C LEU A 270 7.13 -4.34 16.00
N LEU A 271 8.32 -4.94 15.99
CA LEU A 271 9.14 -5.06 14.77
C LEU A 271 8.42 -5.83 13.66
N ILE A 272 7.75 -6.93 14.00
CA ILE A 272 6.99 -7.72 13.04
C ILE A 272 5.82 -6.90 12.49
N GLU A 273 5.08 -6.20 13.36
CA GLU A 273 3.97 -5.34 12.96
C GLU A 273 4.41 -4.20 12.04
N MET A 274 5.58 -3.61 12.30
CA MET A 274 6.20 -2.63 11.41
C MET A 274 6.47 -3.20 10.01
N VAL A 275 6.98 -4.43 9.94
CA VAL A 275 7.34 -5.06 8.67
C VAL A 275 6.13 -5.15 7.74
N TYR A 276 5.00 -5.64 8.23
CA TYR A 276 3.85 -5.83 7.35
C TYR A 276 2.94 -4.60 7.19
N THR A 277 3.02 -3.63 8.10
CA THR A 277 2.15 -2.44 8.05
C THR A 277 2.83 -1.24 7.38
N ILE A 278 4.14 -1.05 7.62
CA ILE A 278 4.85 0.18 7.26
C ILE A 278 5.78 -0.03 6.08
N ILE A 279 6.46 -1.19 6.01
CA ILE A 279 7.46 -1.42 4.95
C ILE A 279 6.87 -1.32 3.54
N PRO A 280 5.73 -1.95 3.18
CA PRO A 280 5.21 -1.83 1.84
C PRO A 280 4.91 -0.37 1.43
N PRO A 281 4.10 0.41 2.17
CA PRO A 281 3.82 1.80 1.80
C PRO A 281 5.05 2.72 1.78
N PHE A 282 6.06 2.42 2.57
CA PHE A 282 7.32 3.18 2.59
C PHE A 282 8.22 2.82 1.40
N MET A 283 8.28 1.53 1.04
CA MET A 283 9.18 1.04 0.00
C MET A 283 8.63 1.22 -1.42
N ASN A 284 7.30 1.25 -1.60
CA ASN A 284 6.68 1.36 -2.92
C ASN A 284 7.19 2.57 -3.73
N PRO A 285 7.20 3.82 -3.22
CA PRO A 285 7.76 4.96 -3.95
C PRO A 285 9.24 4.79 -4.30
N ILE A 286 10.01 4.18 -3.40
CA ILE A 286 11.45 3.94 -3.58
C ILE A 286 11.67 2.92 -4.70
N ILE A 287 10.94 1.81 -4.69
CA ILE A 287 11.05 0.75 -5.71
C ILE A 287 10.71 1.32 -7.08
N TYR A 288 9.61 2.08 -7.20
CA TYR A 288 9.24 2.70 -8.47
C TYR A 288 10.25 3.75 -8.93
N SER A 289 10.77 4.58 -8.04
CA SER A 289 11.78 5.59 -8.40
C SER A 289 13.10 4.96 -8.82
N LEU A 290 13.56 3.91 -8.14
CA LEU A 290 14.83 3.26 -8.47
C LEU A 290 14.77 2.43 -9.77
N ARG A 291 13.62 1.84 -10.07
CA ARG A 291 13.46 0.93 -11.22
C ARG A 291 12.87 1.59 -12.45
N ASN A 292 12.16 2.72 -12.30
CA ASN A 292 11.52 3.41 -13.40
C ASN A 292 12.14 4.80 -13.60
N GLN A 293 13.05 4.90 -14.58
CA GLN A 293 13.75 6.15 -14.90
C GLN A 293 12.83 7.33 -15.20
N LYS A 294 11.65 7.10 -15.80
CA LYS A 294 10.66 8.16 -16.08
C LYS A 294 10.08 8.73 -14.79
N VAL A 295 9.67 7.86 -13.85
CA VAL A 295 9.18 8.28 -12.53
C VAL A 295 10.27 8.99 -11.76
N ALA A 296 11.49 8.44 -11.73
CA ALA A 296 12.63 9.08 -11.09
C ALA A 296 12.93 10.49 -11.64
N ALA A 297 12.92 10.64 -12.96
CA ALA A 297 13.14 11.93 -13.61
C ALA A 297 12.04 12.94 -13.29
N ALA A 298 10.75 12.51 -13.31
CA ALA A 298 9.63 13.37 -12.97
C ALA A 298 9.65 13.79 -11.49
N MET A 299 9.91 12.85 -10.56
CA MET A 299 10.08 13.17 -9.15
C MET A 299 11.28 14.13 -8.92
N GLY A 300 12.41 13.90 -9.58
CA GLY A 300 13.59 14.78 -9.51
C GLY A 300 13.29 16.20 -10.00
N LYS A 301 12.49 16.38 -11.06
CA LYS A 301 12.00 17.68 -11.51
C LYS A 301 11.14 18.36 -10.43
N MET A 302 10.24 17.62 -9.80
CA MET A 302 9.38 18.16 -8.75
C MET A 302 10.16 18.58 -7.50
N ILE A 303 11.10 17.75 -7.05
CA ILE A 303 11.98 18.07 -5.91
C ILE A 303 12.76 19.36 -6.21
N ARG A 304 13.31 19.51 -7.41
CA ARG A 304 14.01 20.75 -7.81
C ARG A 304 13.10 21.98 -7.77
N LYS A 305 11.86 21.86 -8.27
CA LYS A 305 10.89 22.97 -8.21
C LYS A 305 10.54 23.38 -6.78
N ILE A 306 10.40 22.41 -5.87
CA ILE A 306 10.05 22.66 -4.47
C ILE A 306 11.23 23.27 -3.71
N PHE A 307 12.43 22.69 -3.83
CA PHE A 307 13.58 23.09 -3.01
C PHE A 307 14.44 24.21 -3.64
N PHE A 308 14.37 24.38 -4.97
CA PHE A 308 15.19 25.35 -5.70
C PHE A 308 14.39 26.22 -6.67
N PRO A 309 13.29 26.86 -6.23
CA PRO A 309 12.40 27.60 -7.12
C PRO A 309 13.09 28.75 -7.86
N LYS A 310 14.05 29.45 -7.21
CA LYS A 310 14.79 30.58 -7.82
C LYS A 310 15.71 30.14 -8.97
N LYS A 311 16.25 28.94 -8.94
CA LYS A 311 17.18 28.44 -9.96
C LYS A 311 16.46 28.05 -11.26
N GLU A 312 15.26 27.53 -11.15
CA GLU A 312 14.40 27.24 -12.33
C GLU A 312 13.86 28.54 -12.96
N LEU A 313 13.50 29.53 -12.14
CA LEU A 313 13.07 30.84 -12.66
C LEU A 313 14.18 31.50 -13.50
N PHE A 314 15.42 31.47 -13.02
CA PHE A 314 16.58 31.98 -13.73
C PHE A 314 16.91 31.24 -15.04
N ILE A 315 16.74 29.90 -15.05
CA ILE A 315 16.93 29.09 -16.24
C ILE A 315 15.80 29.34 -17.27
N LEU A 316 14.55 29.51 -16.82
CA LEU A 316 13.42 29.84 -17.68
C LEU A 316 13.52 31.26 -18.27
N GLU A 317 13.98 32.23 -17.48
CA GLU A 317 14.24 33.59 -17.96
C GLU A 317 15.35 33.61 -19.02
N ASN A 318 16.47 32.90 -18.78
CA ASN A 318 17.55 32.79 -19.75
C ASN A 318 17.15 32.05 -21.03
N LYS A 319 16.27 31.05 -20.93
CA LYS A 319 15.76 30.33 -22.10
C LYS A 319 14.80 31.18 -22.91
N LYS A 320 13.92 31.97 -22.28
CA LYS A 320 13.08 32.96 -22.94
C LYS A 320 13.88 34.05 -23.65
N MET A 321 14.90 34.59 -22.97
CA MET A 321 15.82 35.55 -23.59
C MET A 321 16.55 34.95 -24.80
N GLY A 322 16.99 33.67 -24.71
CA GLY A 322 17.64 33.00 -25.83
C GLY A 322 16.69 32.77 -27.02
N GLU A 323 15.45 32.43 -26.79
CA GLU A 323 14.42 32.27 -27.83
C GLU A 323 14.05 33.63 -28.49
N GLU A 324 13.96 34.71 -27.70
CA GLU A 324 13.77 36.07 -28.22
C GLU A 324 14.95 36.56 -29.07
N TYR A 325 16.20 36.26 -28.65
CA TYR A 325 17.41 36.58 -29.46
C TYR A 325 17.46 35.80 -30.77
N VAL A 326 17.10 34.53 -30.77
CA VAL A 326 17.05 33.72 -32.02
C VAL A 326 15.95 34.21 -32.94
N PHE A 327 14.79 34.62 -32.42
CA PHE A 327 13.69 35.17 -33.22
C PHE A 327 14.02 36.55 -33.79
N ALA A 328 14.73 37.39 -33.03
CA ALA A 328 15.18 38.70 -33.52
C ALA A 328 16.25 38.59 -34.64
N LEU A 329 17.17 37.59 -34.54
CA LEU A 329 18.17 37.33 -35.55
C LEU A 329 17.60 36.63 -36.81
N SER A 330 16.45 35.97 -36.75
CA SER A 330 15.80 35.36 -37.91
C SER A 330 14.96 36.34 -38.74
N ASN A 331 14.75 37.57 -38.25
CA ASN A 331 13.98 38.62 -38.91
C ASN A 331 14.88 39.80 -39.42
N VAL A 332 16.20 39.63 -39.39
CA VAL A 332 17.20 40.52 -40.01
C VAL A 332 17.81 39.80 -41.20
#